data_ee57471808513cc1526e1a5712fc8004
#
_entry.id   ee57471808513cc1526e1a5712fc8004
#
_cell.length_a   1.000
_cell.length_b   1.000
_cell.length_c   1.000
_cell.angle_alpha   90.00
_cell.angle_beta   90.00
_cell.angle_gamma   90.00
#
_symmetry.space_group_name_H-M   'P 1'
#
loop_
_entity.id
_entity.type
_entity.pdbx_description
1 polymer ?
#
loop_
_entity_poly.entity_id
_entity_poly.type
_entity_poly.pdbx_seq_one_letter_code
_entity_poly.pdbx_strand_id
1 'polypeptide(L)'
;LCDRAGVALVEAEITGLNPEQNLLHLRDRPALHFNWLSLNVGAVSRPSAAGVPIKPLEASLSFLESEDPSDPNPLRVIGAGAAGLEVVLALRRRWPQRELQLQQRRGQLDPAVQHVLSKANIAVTDDDSHHNGPSLLCTGSQGPAWLATTGLPLAPDGRVRTDRHLRVEGHPCLFASGDCAVISASPRPASGVWAVRAGRPLAINLEAVCQGHPLRPWHPQRKALQLIGSHEDTAWARWGGWRLGPSRLLWHLKQRIDRAFMTGFLQPAAMADAAPMACRGCAAKLPAQPLAAALERVGLGGQPEDAAHLAGHPGLLQSTDGFPALVSDPWLNGRLTALHACSDLWACGATV
;
A
#
# COMPACT_ATOMS: atom_id res chain seq x y z
N LEU A 1 11.82 1.21 -3.22
CA LEU A 1 11.94 1.54 -1.78
C LEU A 1 12.38 0.35 -0.98
N CYS A 2 11.73 -0.81 -1.11
CA CYS A 2 12.09 -2.04 -0.42
C CYS A 2 13.53 -2.43 -0.71
N ASP A 3 13.94 -2.46 -1.97
CA ASP A 3 15.31 -2.79 -2.37
C ASP A 3 16.36 -1.88 -1.73
N ARG A 4 16.09 -0.55 -1.68
CA ARG A 4 16.98 0.40 -0.99
C ARG A 4 17.07 0.18 0.52
N ALA A 5 16.02 -0.36 1.11
CA ALA A 5 15.95 -0.64 2.54
C ALA A 5 16.47 -2.05 2.87
N GLY A 6 16.83 -2.86 1.88
CA GLY A 6 17.19 -4.27 2.08
C GLY A 6 16.03 -5.11 2.59
N VAL A 7 14.78 -4.77 2.20
CA VAL A 7 13.55 -5.41 2.65
C VAL A 7 12.94 -6.19 1.51
N ALA A 8 12.61 -7.46 1.73
CA ALA A 8 11.90 -8.29 0.76
C ALA A 8 10.47 -7.76 0.56
N LEU A 9 10.06 -7.53 -0.68
CA LEU A 9 8.70 -7.20 -1.05
C LEU A 9 7.94 -8.48 -1.41
N VAL A 10 6.84 -8.73 -0.72
CA VAL A 10 5.90 -9.82 -1.02
C VAL A 10 4.60 -9.21 -1.50
N GLU A 11 4.35 -9.27 -2.81
CA GLU A 11 3.10 -8.80 -3.40
C GLU A 11 2.02 -9.86 -3.20
N ALA A 12 1.11 -9.61 -2.25
CA ALA A 12 0.00 -10.50 -1.94
C ALA A 12 -1.13 -9.75 -1.23
N GLU A 13 -2.36 -10.22 -1.42
CA GLU A 13 -3.51 -9.74 -0.67
C GLU A 13 -3.55 -10.43 0.71
N ILE A 14 -3.68 -9.62 1.76
CA ILE A 14 -3.88 -10.13 3.12
C ILE A 14 -5.34 -10.58 3.26
N THR A 15 -5.53 -11.85 3.58
CA THR A 15 -6.86 -12.46 3.77
C THR A 15 -7.24 -12.67 5.23
N GLY A 16 -6.26 -12.64 6.16
CA GLY A 16 -6.52 -12.83 7.58
C GLY A 16 -5.26 -12.74 8.42
N LEU A 17 -5.45 -12.74 9.72
CA LEU A 17 -4.40 -12.73 10.72
C LEU A 17 -4.83 -13.63 11.89
N ASN A 18 -3.94 -14.52 12.32
CA ASN A 18 -4.06 -15.25 13.57
C ASN A 18 -3.01 -14.71 14.56
N PRO A 19 -3.40 -13.82 15.48
CA PRO A 19 -2.45 -13.21 16.41
C PRO A 19 -1.90 -14.18 17.47
N GLU A 20 -2.61 -15.26 17.79
CA GLU A 20 -2.19 -16.26 18.79
C GLU A 20 -1.06 -17.15 18.24
N GLN A 21 -1.12 -17.47 16.96
CA GLN A 21 -0.14 -18.30 16.27
C GLN A 21 0.93 -17.48 15.55
N ASN A 22 0.86 -16.14 15.58
CA ASN A 22 1.72 -15.23 14.83
C ASN A 22 1.74 -15.53 13.31
N LEU A 23 0.56 -15.79 12.73
CA LEU A 23 0.40 -16.12 11.32
C LEU A 23 -0.37 -15.04 10.58
N LEU A 24 0.19 -14.58 9.46
CA LEU A 24 -0.47 -13.69 8.50
C LEU A 24 -0.87 -14.51 7.27
N HIS A 25 -2.17 -14.56 6.98
CA HIS A 25 -2.71 -15.28 5.85
C HIS A 25 -2.72 -14.41 4.60
N LEU A 26 -2.24 -14.99 3.50
CA LEU A 26 -2.12 -14.34 2.21
C LEU A 26 -2.93 -15.13 1.17
N ARG A 27 -3.50 -14.44 0.18
CA ARG A 27 -4.20 -15.08 -0.94
C ARG A 27 -3.19 -15.80 -1.84
N ASP A 28 -3.50 -17.05 -2.17
CA ASP A 28 -2.72 -17.90 -3.09
C ASP A 28 -1.24 -18.07 -2.70
N ARG A 29 -0.94 -17.95 -1.42
CA ARG A 29 0.40 -18.12 -0.86
C ARG A 29 0.35 -18.80 0.51
N PRO A 30 1.45 -19.43 0.94
CA PRO A 30 1.58 -19.90 2.32
C PRO A 30 1.42 -18.74 3.31
N ALA A 31 0.89 -19.04 4.48
CA ALA A 31 0.85 -18.08 5.59
C ALA A 31 2.28 -17.71 6.03
N LEU A 32 2.48 -16.44 6.38
CA LEU A 32 3.74 -15.95 6.90
C LEU A 32 3.74 -16.00 8.43
N HIS A 33 4.71 -16.67 9.00
CA HIS A 33 5.00 -16.59 10.43
C HIS A 33 5.83 -15.33 10.71
N PHE A 34 5.48 -14.60 11.77
CA PHE A 34 6.20 -13.38 12.15
C PHE A 34 6.58 -13.40 13.63
N ASN A 35 7.72 -12.80 13.95
CA ASN A 35 8.10 -12.46 15.32
C ASN A 35 7.47 -11.12 15.75
N TRP A 36 7.48 -10.16 14.83
CA TRP A 36 6.90 -8.83 14.99
C TRP A 36 6.12 -8.47 13.73
N LEU A 37 4.93 -7.93 13.90
CA LEU A 37 4.10 -7.46 12.79
C LEU A 37 3.67 -6.01 13.01
N SER A 38 3.80 -5.19 11.98
CA SER A 38 3.27 -3.83 11.96
C SER A 38 2.19 -3.71 10.89
N LEU A 39 0.96 -3.42 11.32
CA LEU A 39 -0.19 -3.21 10.45
C LEU A 39 -0.27 -1.73 10.01
N ASN A 40 -0.24 -1.51 8.69
CA ASN A 40 -0.49 -0.20 8.08
C ASN A 40 -1.31 -0.38 6.79
N VAL A 41 -2.41 -1.08 6.90
CA VAL A 41 -3.29 -1.52 5.80
C VAL A 41 -4.30 -0.45 5.36
N GLY A 42 -4.14 0.77 5.86
CA GLY A 42 -5.00 1.90 5.50
C GLY A 42 -6.42 1.79 6.06
N ALA A 43 -7.33 2.54 5.46
CA ALA A 43 -8.76 2.51 5.76
C ALA A 43 -9.55 2.47 4.46
N VAL A 44 -10.77 1.94 4.53
CA VAL A 44 -11.73 1.92 3.41
C VAL A 44 -12.84 2.93 3.66
N SER A 45 -13.47 3.42 2.60
CA SER A 45 -14.69 4.21 2.74
C SER A 45 -15.81 3.32 3.25
N ARG A 46 -16.74 3.88 4.02
CA ARG A 46 -17.93 3.13 4.42
C ARG A 46 -18.70 2.70 3.18
N PRO A 47 -19.02 1.42 3.00
CA PRO A 47 -19.76 0.96 1.85
C PRO A 47 -21.17 1.59 1.83
N SER A 48 -21.62 1.95 0.65
CA SER A 48 -22.97 2.46 0.42
C SER A 48 -23.35 2.13 -1.02
N ALA A 49 -24.61 1.77 -1.23
CA ALA A 49 -25.16 1.57 -2.57
C ALA A 49 -25.25 2.87 -3.39
N ALA A 50 -25.01 4.04 -2.76
CA ALA A 50 -25.20 5.34 -3.38
C ALA A 50 -24.06 5.76 -4.35
N GLY A 51 -22.97 4.99 -4.48
CA GLY A 51 -21.90 5.35 -5.41
C GLY A 51 -20.58 4.62 -5.15
N VAL A 52 -19.56 4.98 -5.93
CA VAL A 52 -18.22 4.40 -5.85
C VAL A 52 -17.44 5.03 -4.70
N PRO A 53 -16.84 4.23 -3.80
CA PRO A 53 -16.06 4.76 -2.68
C PRO A 53 -14.73 5.35 -3.15
N ILE A 54 -14.29 6.47 -2.53
CA ILE A 54 -12.98 7.08 -2.81
C ILE A 54 -11.81 6.19 -2.34
N LYS A 55 -12.04 5.30 -1.40
CA LYS A 55 -11.07 4.33 -0.90
C LYS A 55 -11.65 2.92 -0.99
N PRO A 56 -10.95 1.95 -1.61
CA PRO A 56 -9.59 2.06 -2.16
C PRO A 56 -9.52 2.96 -3.40
N LEU A 57 -8.35 3.57 -3.64
CA LEU A 57 -8.18 4.60 -4.67
C LEU A 57 -8.30 4.03 -6.09
N GLU A 58 -7.90 2.78 -6.30
CA GLU A 58 -7.90 2.09 -7.59
C GLU A 58 -9.31 2.06 -8.20
N ALA A 59 -10.31 1.68 -7.41
CA ALA A 59 -11.71 1.62 -7.86
C ALA A 59 -12.24 3.02 -8.25
N SER A 60 -11.89 4.04 -7.49
CA SER A 60 -12.30 5.42 -7.78
C SER A 60 -11.61 6.01 -9.00
N LEU A 61 -10.32 5.66 -9.22
CA LEU A 61 -9.59 6.08 -10.43
C LEU A 61 -10.17 5.43 -11.68
N SER A 62 -10.38 4.11 -11.67
CA SER A 62 -11.01 3.39 -12.80
C SER A 62 -12.42 3.94 -13.10
N PHE A 63 -13.20 4.24 -12.07
CA PHE A 63 -14.48 4.89 -12.22
C PHE A 63 -14.36 6.27 -12.91
N LEU A 64 -13.45 7.13 -12.43
CA LEU A 64 -13.23 8.47 -13.00
C LEU A 64 -12.61 8.44 -14.41
N GLU A 65 -11.91 7.37 -14.77
CA GLU A 65 -11.37 7.15 -16.12
C GLU A 65 -12.46 6.71 -17.10
N SER A 66 -13.48 5.97 -16.62
CA SER A 66 -14.62 5.53 -17.43
C SER A 66 -15.71 6.60 -17.62
N GLU A 67 -15.66 7.71 -16.85
CA GLU A 67 -16.66 8.76 -16.92
C GLU A 67 -16.52 9.62 -18.19
N ASP A 68 -17.65 9.85 -18.85
CA ASP A 68 -17.74 10.79 -19.98
C ASP A 68 -17.87 12.24 -19.47
N PRO A 69 -16.89 13.12 -19.78
CA PRO A 69 -16.97 14.53 -19.41
C PRO A 69 -18.20 15.27 -19.96
N SER A 70 -18.83 14.76 -21.02
CA SER A 70 -19.99 15.36 -21.71
C SER A 70 -21.34 14.78 -21.28
N ASP A 71 -21.36 13.77 -20.39
CA ASP A 71 -22.61 13.18 -19.90
C ASP A 71 -23.49 14.29 -19.26
N PRO A 72 -24.76 14.43 -19.66
CA PRO A 72 -25.69 15.46 -19.15
C PRO A 72 -26.08 15.22 -17.68
N ASN A 73 -25.94 13.99 -17.17
CA ASN A 73 -26.26 13.70 -15.78
C ASN A 73 -25.14 14.25 -14.85
N PRO A 74 -25.48 15.00 -13.81
CA PRO A 74 -24.48 15.55 -12.91
C PRO A 74 -23.67 14.44 -12.20
N LEU A 75 -22.36 14.63 -12.06
CA LEU A 75 -21.54 13.78 -11.20
C LEU A 75 -21.61 14.31 -9.77
N ARG A 76 -22.04 13.46 -8.85
CA ARG A 76 -22.22 13.81 -7.44
C ARG A 76 -21.07 13.33 -6.57
N VAL A 77 -20.51 14.22 -5.77
CA VAL A 77 -19.58 13.88 -4.69
C VAL A 77 -20.35 13.90 -3.36
N ILE A 78 -20.44 12.77 -2.70
CA ILE A 78 -21.18 12.62 -1.44
C ILE A 78 -20.22 12.73 -0.26
N GLY A 79 -20.38 13.79 0.53
CA GLY A 79 -19.56 14.09 1.71
C GLY A 79 -18.77 15.38 1.58
N ALA A 80 -19.17 16.41 2.31
CA ALA A 80 -18.59 17.76 2.30
C ALA A 80 -17.45 17.96 3.32
N GLY A 81 -16.74 16.89 3.69
CA GLY A 81 -15.50 16.98 4.45
C GLY A 81 -14.33 17.47 3.60
N ALA A 82 -13.12 17.56 4.21
CA ALA A 82 -11.92 18.03 3.50
C ALA A 82 -11.67 17.24 2.21
N ALA A 83 -11.77 15.91 2.26
CA ALA A 83 -11.57 15.06 1.08
C ALA A 83 -12.61 15.32 -0.03
N GLY A 84 -13.91 15.41 0.31
CA GLY A 84 -14.94 15.67 -0.70
C GLY A 84 -14.82 17.06 -1.33
N LEU A 85 -14.44 18.08 -0.55
CA LEU A 85 -14.14 19.41 -1.07
C LEU A 85 -12.97 19.40 -2.05
N GLU A 86 -11.85 18.76 -1.70
CA GLU A 86 -10.69 18.64 -2.59
C GLU A 86 -11.04 17.88 -3.87
N VAL A 87 -11.78 16.77 -3.74
CA VAL A 87 -12.18 15.95 -4.88
C VAL A 87 -13.09 16.73 -5.83
N VAL A 88 -14.17 17.35 -5.36
CA VAL A 88 -15.09 18.06 -6.24
C VAL A 88 -14.43 19.26 -6.94
N LEU A 89 -13.51 19.96 -6.25
CA LEU A 89 -12.75 21.05 -6.84
C LEU A 89 -11.69 20.56 -7.83
N ALA A 90 -11.07 19.42 -7.57
CA ALA A 90 -10.16 18.77 -8.52
C ALA A 90 -10.90 18.28 -9.77
N LEU A 91 -12.09 17.74 -9.61
CA LEU A 91 -12.97 17.35 -10.72
C LEU A 91 -13.38 18.55 -11.57
N ARG A 92 -13.69 19.70 -10.97
CA ARG A 92 -13.97 20.94 -11.70
C ARG A 92 -12.78 21.38 -12.54
N ARG A 93 -11.56 21.25 -12.01
CA ARG A 93 -10.33 21.54 -12.76
C ARG A 93 -10.11 20.56 -13.92
N ARG A 94 -10.40 19.28 -13.71
CA ARG A 94 -10.28 18.22 -14.73
C ARG A 94 -11.34 18.37 -15.82
N TRP A 95 -12.57 18.70 -15.43
CA TRP A 95 -13.74 18.80 -16.32
C TRP A 95 -14.44 20.16 -16.13
N PRO A 96 -13.99 21.22 -16.83
CA PRO A 96 -14.50 22.58 -16.63
C PRO A 96 -15.98 22.76 -16.93
N GLN A 97 -16.55 21.95 -17.83
CA GLN A 97 -17.94 22.08 -18.28
C GLN A 97 -18.89 21.02 -17.66
N ARG A 98 -18.34 20.00 -17.01
CA ARG A 98 -19.13 18.91 -16.41
C ARG A 98 -20.02 19.47 -15.29
N GLU A 99 -21.30 19.07 -15.26
CA GLU A 99 -22.15 19.37 -14.13
C GLU A 99 -21.70 18.58 -12.90
N LEU A 100 -21.38 19.29 -11.81
CA LEU A 100 -20.88 18.73 -10.56
C LEU A 100 -21.76 19.12 -9.39
N GLN A 101 -22.04 18.17 -8.51
CA GLN A 101 -22.78 18.35 -7.28
C GLN A 101 -21.96 17.90 -6.06
N LEU A 102 -22.06 18.67 -4.98
CA LEU A 102 -21.53 18.27 -3.68
C LEU A 102 -22.68 18.03 -2.71
N GLN A 103 -22.88 16.79 -2.31
CA GLN A 103 -23.89 16.46 -1.31
C GLN A 103 -23.29 16.53 0.10
N GLN A 104 -23.91 17.33 0.97
CA GLN A 104 -23.60 17.36 2.39
C GLN A 104 -24.69 16.61 3.18
N ARG A 105 -24.29 15.94 4.25
CA ARG A 105 -25.24 15.17 5.07
C ARG A 105 -25.88 15.98 6.19
N ARG A 106 -25.17 16.94 6.78
CA ARG A 106 -25.63 17.75 7.93
C ARG A 106 -24.80 19.02 8.09
N GLY A 107 -25.47 20.09 8.51
CA GLY A 107 -24.86 21.37 8.87
C GLY A 107 -24.64 22.30 7.67
N GLN A 108 -24.41 23.57 7.95
CA GLN A 108 -24.08 24.57 6.92
C GLN A 108 -22.59 24.53 6.61
N LEU A 109 -22.26 24.52 5.33
CA LEU A 109 -20.91 24.80 4.90
C LEU A 109 -20.52 26.23 5.32
N ASP A 110 -19.26 26.39 5.59
CA ASP A 110 -18.69 27.72 5.83
C ASP A 110 -18.99 28.66 4.66
N PRO A 111 -19.44 29.90 4.89
CA PRO A 111 -19.75 30.85 3.84
C PRO A 111 -18.61 31.05 2.82
N ALA A 112 -17.34 31.03 3.26
CA ALA A 112 -16.20 31.12 2.36
C ALA A 112 -16.07 29.90 1.45
N VAL A 113 -16.38 28.69 1.96
CA VAL A 113 -16.41 27.46 1.16
C VAL A 113 -17.57 27.51 0.17
N GLN A 114 -18.77 27.92 0.62
CA GLN A 114 -19.93 28.10 -0.25
C GLN A 114 -19.64 29.06 -1.40
N HIS A 115 -18.99 30.19 -1.10
CA HIS A 115 -18.59 31.17 -2.12
C HIS A 115 -17.66 30.56 -3.18
N VAL A 116 -16.69 29.77 -2.78
CA VAL A 116 -15.78 29.11 -3.75
C VAL A 116 -16.48 28.04 -4.55
N LEU A 117 -17.36 27.25 -3.96
CA LEU A 117 -18.16 26.27 -4.69
C LEU A 117 -19.09 26.94 -5.71
N SER A 118 -19.73 28.05 -5.34
CA SER A 118 -20.55 28.86 -6.24
C SER A 118 -19.73 29.42 -7.41
N LYS A 119 -18.54 30.00 -7.15
CA LYS A 119 -17.62 30.45 -8.21
C LYS A 119 -17.17 29.31 -9.12
N ALA A 120 -17.00 28.13 -8.57
CA ALA A 120 -16.64 26.92 -9.30
C ALA A 120 -17.85 26.30 -10.04
N ASN A 121 -19.03 26.91 -9.99
CA ASN A 121 -20.27 26.37 -10.56
C ASN A 121 -20.53 24.92 -10.08
N ILE A 122 -20.36 24.68 -8.77
CA ILE A 122 -20.65 23.41 -8.12
C ILE A 122 -21.91 23.59 -7.25
N ALA A 123 -22.96 22.84 -7.59
CA ALA A 123 -24.19 22.85 -6.81
C ALA A 123 -23.99 22.12 -5.48
N VAL A 124 -24.48 22.70 -4.38
CA VAL A 124 -24.51 22.07 -3.06
C VAL A 124 -25.93 21.60 -2.78
N THR A 125 -26.05 20.32 -2.39
CA THR A 125 -27.36 19.72 -2.08
C THR A 125 -27.34 19.06 -0.70
N ASP A 126 -28.44 19.21 0.03
CA ASP A 126 -28.64 18.52 1.33
C ASP A 126 -29.49 17.26 1.19
N ASP A 127 -30.00 17.01 -0.02
CA ASP A 127 -31.01 16.02 -0.28
C ASP A 127 -30.49 14.64 -0.67
N ASP A 128 -31.11 13.61 -0.09
CA ASP A 128 -30.99 12.21 -0.49
C ASP A 128 -31.92 11.85 -1.68
N SER A 129 -32.47 12.88 -2.38
CA SER A 129 -33.35 12.69 -3.52
C SER A 129 -32.72 11.83 -4.62
N HIS A 130 -33.58 11.13 -5.35
CA HIS A 130 -33.22 10.27 -6.47
C HIS A 130 -32.24 10.97 -7.43
N HIS A 131 -31.02 10.52 -7.40
CA HIS A 131 -29.97 10.96 -8.30
C HIS A 131 -29.65 9.80 -9.24
N ASN A 132 -29.90 10.02 -10.52
CA ASN A 132 -29.69 9.00 -11.55
C ASN A 132 -28.28 9.07 -12.17
N GLY A 133 -27.44 10.00 -11.73
CA GLY A 133 -26.10 10.19 -12.24
C GLY A 133 -25.04 9.42 -11.44
N PRO A 134 -23.80 9.42 -11.95
CA PRO A 134 -22.67 8.81 -11.27
C PRO A 134 -22.37 9.50 -9.93
N SER A 135 -21.96 8.73 -8.94
CA SER A 135 -21.66 9.24 -7.60
C SER A 135 -20.37 8.71 -7.03
N LEU A 136 -19.59 9.60 -6.38
CA LEU A 136 -18.34 9.29 -5.70
C LEU A 136 -18.50 9.52 -4.18
N LEU A 137 -18.19 8.50 -3.37
CA LEU A 137 -18.38 8.56 -1.92
C LEU A 137 -17.11 9.04 -1.20
N CYS A 138 -17.17 10.23 -0.64
CA CYS A 138 -16.16 10.82 0.24
C CYS A 138 -16.62 10.84 1.71
N THR A 139 -17.45 9.86 2.11
CA THR A 139 -18.06 9.74 3.43
C THR A 139 -17.19 8.94 4.34
N GLY A 140 -16.56 9.55 5.34
CA GLY A 140 -15.87 8.86 6.43
C GLY A 140 -15.12 7.57 6.06
N SER A 141 -14.14 7.20 6.84
CA SER A 141 -13.38 5.96 6.65
C SER A 141 -13.56 5.04 7.84
N GLN A 142 -13.36 3.75 7.60
CA GLN A 142 -13.38 2.70 8.62
C GLN A 142 -12.22 1.73 8.39
N GLY A 143 -11.89 0.94 9.40
CA GLY A 143 -10.92 -0.15 9.24
C GLY A 143 -11.38 -1.17 8.19
N PRO A 144 -10.46 -1.84 7.49
CA PRO A 144 -10.79 -2.92 6.56
C PRO A 144 -11.60 -4.02 7.25
N ALA A 145 -12.62 -4.55 6.57
CA ALA A 145 -13.59 -5.49 7.15
C ALA A 145 -12.95 -6.78 7.69
N TRP A 146 -11.88 -7.27 7.04
CA TRP A 146 -11.19 -8.48 7.47
C TRP A 146 -10.56 -8.37 8.87
N LEU A 147 -10.30 -7.16 9.38
CA LEU A 147 -9.80 -6.95 10.74
C LEU A 147 -10.81 -7.43 11.79
N ALA A 148 -12.10 -7.43 11.48
CA ALA A 148 -13.15 -7.87 12.42
C ALA A 148 -13.09 -9.38 12.75
N THR A 149 -12.48 -10.18 11.88
CA THR A 149 -12.34 -11.64 12.06
C THR A 149 -11.03 -12.06 12.72
N THR A 150 -10.15 -11.10 13.06
CA THR A 150 -8.81 -11.40 13.58
C THR A 150 -8.73 -11.55 15.10
N GLY A 151 -9.79 -11.22 15.83
CA GLY A 151 -9.78 -11.17 17.31
C GLY A 151 -9.04 -9.96 17.90
N LEU A 152 -8.50 -9.04 17.07
CA LEU A 152 -7.84 -7.85 17.55
C LEU A 152 -8.83 -6.88 18.22
N PRO A 153 -8.40 -6.09 19.23
CA PRO A 153 -9.22 -5.06 19.84
C PRO A 153 -9.49 -3.93 18.84
N LEU A 154 -10.75 -3.75 18.45
CA LEU A 154 -11.17 -2.74 17.50
C LEU A 154 -11.95 -1.61 18.16
N ALA A 155 -11.82 -0.40 17.59
CA ALA A 155 -12.70 0.73 17.87
C ALA A 155 -14.04 0.58 17.11
N PRO A 156 -15.08 1.37 17.46
CA PRO A 156 -16.39 1.28 16.79
C PRO A 156 -16.37 1.50 15.26
N ASP A 157 -15.34 2.15 14.75
CA ASP A 157 -15.10 2.35 13.32
C ASP A 157 -14.22 1.27 12.67
N GLY A 158 -14.00 0.15 13.36
CA GLY A 158 -13.24 -1.00 12.86
C GLY A 158 -11.72 -0.81 12.84
N ARG A 159 -11.20 0.30 13.37
CA ARG A 159 -9.75 0.52 13.47
C ARG A 159 -9.16 -0.23 14.66
N VAL A 160 -7.94 -0.74 14.47
CA VAL A 160 -7.20 -1.45 15.53
C VAL A 160 -6.85 -0.48 16.66
N ARG A 161 -7.16 -0.88 17.90
CA ARG A 161 -6.82 -0.11 19.11
C ARG A 161 -5.37 -0.33 19.50
N THR A 162 -4.65 0.76 19.73
CA THR A 162 -3.25 0.72 20.17
C THR A 162 -3.04 1.53 21.43
N ASP A 163 -1.97 1.19 22.15
CA ASP A 163 -1.42 2.00 23.22
C ASP A 163 -0.62 3.21 22.68
N ARG A 164 0.00 3.97 23.57
CA ARG A 164 0.84 5.13 23.19
C ARG A 164 2.15 4.76 22.48
N HIS A 165 2.53 3.49 22.49
CA HIS A 165 3.72 3.00 21.81
C HIS A 165 3.41 2.50 20.40
N LEU A 166 2.16 2.65 19.93
CA LEU A 166 1.61 2.11 18.70
C LEU A 166 1.54 0.58 18.69
N ARG A 167 1.62 -0.04 19.89
CA ARG A 167 1.47 -1.48 20.06
C ARG A 167 -0.01 -1.81 20.23
N VAL A 168 -0.48 -2.88 19.61
CA VAL A 168 -1.86 -3.34 19.69
C VAL A 168 -2.18 -3.77 21.14
N GLU A 169 -3.28 -3.30 21.67
CA GLU A 169 -3.69 -3.62 23.04
C GLU A 169 -3.87 -5.13 23.22
N GLY A 170 -3.23 -5.71 24.24
CA GLY A 170 -3.26 -7.15 24.50
C GLY A 170 -2.33 -8.01 23.63
N HIS A 171 -1.65 -7.45 22.63
CA HIS A 171 -0.80 -8.19 21.70
C HIS A 171 0.61 -7.61 21.65
N PRO A 172 1.56 -8.14 22.44
CA PRO A 172 2.90 -7.57 22.58
C PRO A 172 3.73 -7.56 21.29
N CYS A 173 3.49 -8.50 20.39
CA CYS A 173 4.22 -8.63 19.13
C CYS A 173 3.61 -7.85 17.96
N LEU A 174 2.45 -7.18 18.17
CA LEU A 174 1.73 -6.50 17.13
C LEU A 174 1.77 -4.98 17.31
N PHE A 175 2.06 -4.28 16.22
CA PHE A 175 1.99 -2.83 16.12
C PHE A 175 0.99 -2.45 15.03
N ALA A 176 0.35 -1.28 15.17
CA ALA A 176 -0.51 -0.75 14.12
C ALA A 176 -0.42 0.78 14.05
N SER A 177 -0.46 1.31 12.84
CA SER A 177 -0.39 2.76 12.61
C SER A 177 -1.17 3.17 11.36
N GLY A 178 -1.19 4.46 11.09
CA GLY A 178 -1.91 5.01 9.95
C GLY A 178 -3.43 4.97 10.11
N ASP A 179 -4.12 4.95 8.97
CA ASP A 179 -5.58 5.07 8.94
C ASP A 179 -6.32 3.82 9.48
N CYS A 180 -5.64 2.67 9.57
CA CYS A 180 -6.22 1.44 10.14
C CYS A 180 -6.13 1.36 11.66
N ALA A 181 -5.47 2.31 12.34
CA ALA A 181 -5.22 2.26 13.77
C ALA A 181 -5.71 3.51 14.51
N VAL A 182 -5.94 3.37 15.81
CA VAL A 182 -6.29 4.47 16.71
C VAL A 182 -5.66 4.28 18.09
N ILE A 183 -4.98 5.31 18.59
CA ILE A 183 -4.45 5.31 19.96
C ILE A 183 -5.62 5.55 20.92
N SER A 184 -5.96 4.57 21.75
CA SER A 184 -7.12 4.62 22.64
C SER A 184 -7.07 5.82 23.61
N ALA A 185 -5.90 6.11 24.16
CA ALA A 185 -5.72 7.22 25.10
C ALA A 185 -5.74 8.61 24.44
N SER A 186 -5.64 8.69 23.10
CA SER A 186 -5.57 9.97 22.39
C SER A 186 -6.08 9.80 20.95
N PRO A 187 -7.38 9.48 20.77
CA PRO A 187 -7.94 9.16 19.45
C PRO A 187 -7.82 10.36 18.50
N ARG A 188 -7.49 10.06 17.24
CA ARG A 188 -7.42 11.03 16.14
C ARG A 188 -8.22 10.50 14.96
N PRO A 189 -8.80 11.38 14.15
CA PRO A 189 -9.43 10.96 12.91
C PRO A 189 -8.40 10.34 11.94
N ALA A 190 -8.82 9.38 11.13
CA ALA A 190 -7.99 8.84 10.06
C ALA A 190 -7.61 9.97 9.09
N SER A 191 -6.30 10.21 8.93
CA SER A 191 -5.77 11.28 8.09
C SER A 191 -4.28 11.07 7.82
N GLY A 192 -3.86 11.35 6.59
CA GLY A 192 -2.46 11.23 6.15
C GLY A 192 -1.46 11.98 7.04
N VAL A 193 -1.86 13.10 7.64
CA VAL A 193 -0.98 13.86 8.56
C VAL A 193 -0.59 13.03 9.78
N TRP A 194 -1.56 12.33 10.39
CA TRP A 194 -1.27 11.47 11.54
C TRP A 194 -0.54 10.21 11.13
N ALA A 195 -0.91 9.62 9.98
CA ALA A 195 -0.25 8.44 9.44
C ALA A 195 1.24 8.68 9.18
N VAL A 196 1.59 9.75 8.47
CA VAL A 196 2.99 10.11 8.17
C VAL A 196 3.79 10.38 9.45
N ARG A 197 3.19 11.09 10.42
CA ARG A 197 3.87 11.42 11.68
C ARG A 197 4.03 10.23 12.62
N ALA A 198 3.20 9.20 12.50
CA ALA A 198 3.34 7.96 13.25
C ALA A 198 4.55 7.13 12.78
N GLY A 199 5.00 7.30 11.55
CA GLY A 199 6.05 6.47 10.95
C GLY A 199 7.35 6.46 11.75
N ARG A 200 7.88 7.63 12.12
CA ARG A 200 9.11 7.72 12.90
C ARG A 200 9.01 7.13 14.32
N PRO A 201 7.99 7.46 15.14
CA PRO A 201 7.78 6.79 16.43
C PRO A 201 7.63 5.29 16.33
N LEU A 202 6.92 4.80 15.29
CA LEU A 202 6.75 3.38 15.02
C LEU A 202 8.10 2.70 14.72
N ALA A 203 8.91 3.30 13.84
CA ALA A 203 10.23 2.76 13.49
C ALA A 203 11.13 2.65 14.72
N ILE A 204 11.18 3.68 15.57
CA ILE A 204 11.94 3.68 16.83
C ILE A 204 11.47 2.54 17.75
N ASN A 205 10.16 2.33 17.86
CA ASN A 205 9.62 1.28 18.72
C ASN A 205 9.81 -0.12 18.16
N LEU A 206 9.73 -0.31 16.83
CA LEU A 206 10.07 -1.58 16.19
C LEU A 206 11.56 -1.92 16.36
N GLU A 207 12.45 -0.97 16.20
CA GLU A 207 13.87 -1.16 16.48
C GLU A 207 14.12 -1.52 17.96
N ALA A 208 13.46 -0.80 18.88
CA ALA A 208 13.59 -1.05 20.31
C ALA A 208 13.17 -2.47 20.71
N VAL A 209 12.04 -3.00 20.17
CA VAL A 209 11.64 -4.39 20.48
C VAL A 209 12.61 -5.41 19.90
N CYS A 210 13.16 -5.19 18.71
CA CYS A 210 14.16 -6.08 18.13
C CYS A 210 15.46 -6.14 18.96
N GLN A 211 15.77 -5.05 19.66
CA GLN A 211 16.97 -4.93 20.51
C GLN A 211 16.70 -5.21 22.01
N GLY A 212 15.45 -5.51 22.38
CA GLY A 212 15.08 -5.71 23.78
C GLY A 212 15.08 -4.40 24.62
N HIS A 213 14.99 -3.25 23.97
CA HIS A 213 14.98 -1.95 24.62
C HIS A 213 13.56 -1.50 25.01
N PRO A 214 13.40 -0.59 25.99
CA PRO A 214 12.11 -0.04 26.37
C PRO A 214 11.50 0.81 25.26
N LEU A 215 10.18 0.69 25.07
CA LEU A 215 9.42 1.47 24.10
C LEU A 215 9.28 2.93 24.51
N ARG A 216 9.18 3.81 23.52
CA ARG A 216 8.98 5.25 23.70
C ARG A 216 7.54 5.65 23.40
N PRO A 217 6.82 6.34 24.29
CA PRO A 217 5.46 6.78 24.04
C PRO A 217 5.43 7.89 22.99
N TRP A 218 4.45 7.83 22.09
CA TRP A 218 4.15 8.90 21.16
C TRP A 218 2.88 9.64 21.56
N HIS A 219 2.97 10.95 21.58
CA HIS A 219 1.87 11.86 21.87
C HIS A 219 1.52 12.65 20.60
N PRO A 220 0.53 12.19 19.80
CA PRO A 220 0.14 12.91 18.60
C PRO A 220 -0.40 14.30 18.95
N GLN A 221 0.02 15.32 18.21
CA GLN A 221 -0.47 16.68 18.42
C GLN A 221 -2.00 16.75 18.26
N ARG A 222 -2.63 17.68 18.99
CA ARG A 222 -4.09 17.82 18.99
C ARG A 222 -4.64 18.41 17.70
N LYS A 223 -3.86 19.23 16.98
CA LYS A 223 -4.27 19.94 15.78
C LYS A 223 -3.27 19.69 14.66
N ALA A 224 -3.77 19.54 13.44
CA ALA A 224 -2.96 19.44 12.25
C ALA A 224 -3.30 20.57 11.29
N LEU A 225 -2.30 21.08 10.58
CA LEU A 225 -2.51 21.96 9.45
C LEU A 225 -3.10 21.14 8.31
N GLN A 226 -4.25 21.55 7.80
CA GLN A 226 -4.88 21.03 6.61
C GLN A 226 -4.79 22.10 5.52
N LEU A 227 -4.19 21.77 4.39
CA LEU A 227 -4.14 22.61 3.20
C LEU A 227 -5.07 22.00 2.16
N ILE A 228 -6.20 22.65 1.92
CA ILE A 228 -7.26 22.18 1.01
C ILE A 228 -7.12 22.97 -0.30
N GLY A 229 -6.84 22.26 -1.39
CA GLY A 229 -6.69 22.88 -2.73
C GLY A 229 -8.00 23.29 -3.34
N SER A 230 -7.98 24.36 -4.15
CA SER A 230 -9.06 24.83 -4.99
C SER A 230 -8.77 24.57 -6.47
N HIS A 231 -9.77 24.80 -7.32
CA HIS A 231 -9.67 24.65 -8.79
C HIS A 231 -8.86 25.76 -9.48
N GLU A 232 -8.63 26.91 -8.80
CA GLU A 232 -7.98 28.12 -9.35
C GLU A 232 -6.52 28.31 -8.88
N ASP A 233 -5.78 27.25 -8.61
CA ASP A 233 -4.43 27.32 -8.04
C ASP A 233 -4.34 28.13 -6.73
N THR A 234 -5.37 28.03 -5.93
CA THR A 234 -5.45 28.57 -4.57
C THR A 234 -5.69 27.45 -3.56
N ALA A 235 -5.39 27.72 -2.30
CA ALA A 235 -5.67 26.78 -1.21
C ALA A 235 -6.10 27.52 0.05
N TRP A 236 -6.84 26.81 0.90
CA TRP A 236 -7.10 27.20 2.27
C TRP A 236 -6.18 26.49 3.23
N ALA A 237 -5.79 27.20 4.27
CA ALA A 237 -5.21 26.61 5.46
C ALA A 237 -6.25 26.53 6.57
N ARG A 238 -6.39 25.36 7.20
CA ARG A 238 -7.20 25.13 8.38
C ARG A 238 -6.33 24.58 9.51
N TRP A 239 -6.37 25.22 10.65
CA TRP A 239 -5.66 24.78 11.85
C TRP A 239 -6.55 24.92 13.09
N GLY A 240 -7.14 23.83 13.54
CA GLY A 240 -8.15 23.86 14.60
C GLY A 240 -9.36 24.70 14.19
N GLY A 241 -9.63 25.80 14.90
CA GLY A 241 -10.69 26.77 14.58
C GLY A 241 -10.29 27.87 13.60
N TRP A 242 -8.98 28.01 13.31
CA TRP A 242 -8.47 29.05 12.42
C TRP A 242 -8.53 28.64 10.98
N ARG A 243 -8.92 29.59 10.11
CA ARG A 243 -8.96 29.42 8.65
C ARG A 243 -8.30 30.63 7.99
N LEU A 244 -7.57 30.39 6.94
CA LEU A 244 -6.89 31.40 6.15
C LEU A 244 -7.01 31.05 4.67
N GLY A 245 -7.27 32.02 3.84
CA GLY A 245 -7.40 31.83 2.39
C GLY A 245 -8.85 31.92 1.89
N PRO A 246 -9.14 31.57 0.60
CA PRO A 246 -8.19 30.97 -0.34
C PRO A 246 -7.09 31.91 -0.79
N SER A 247 -5.87 31.39 -1.04
CA SER A 247 -4.74 32.19 -1.48
C SER A 247 -3.75 31.39 -2.34
N ARG A 248 -3.11 32.04 -3.33
CA ARG A 248 -2.06 31.44 -4.15
C ARG A 248 -0.81 31.10 -3.33
N LEU A 249 -0.48 31.88 -2.30
CA LEU A 249 0.65 31.56 -1.42
C LEU A 249 0.45 30.23 -0.70
N LEU A 250 -0.75 29.97 -0.21
CA LEU A 250 -1.09 28.69 0.42
C LEU A 250 -1.07 27.52 -0.57
N TRP A 251 -1.43 27.77 -1.83
CA TRP A 251 -1.29 26.79 -2.90
C TRP A 251 0.17 26.43 -3.15
N HIS A 252 1.04 27.42 -3.29
CA HIS A 252 2.46 27.19 -3.44
C HIS A 252 3.09 26.48 -2.25
N LEU A 253 2.65 26.83 -1.03
CA LEU A 253 3.07 26.11 0.18
C LEU A 253 2.63 24.64 0.15
N LYS A 254 1.36 24.37 -0.23
CA LYS A 254 0.86 22.99 -0.40
C LYS A 254 1.69 22.24 -1.42
N GLN A 255 1.87 22.78 -2.60
CA GLN A 255 2.66 22.18 -3.68
C GLN A 255 4.11 21.88 -3.25
N ARG A 256 4.73 22.79 -2.48
CA ARG A 256 6.08 22.58 -1.98
C ARG A 256 6.16 21.43 -0.98
N ILE A 257 5.17 21.33 -0.07
CA ILE A 257 5.09 20.25 0.91
C ILE A 257 4.88 18.92 0.20
N ASP A 258 3.91 18.84 -0.72
CA ASP A 258 3.57 17.63 -1.46
C ASP A 258 4.76 17.16 -2.33
N ARG A 259 5.45 18.08 -3.03
CA ARG A 259 6.66 17.76 -3.82
C ARG A 259 7.80 17.27 -2.93
N ALA A 260 8.08 17.94 -1.82
CA ALA A 260 9.14 17.55 -0.89
C ALA A 260 8.89 16.13 -0.33
N PHE A 261 7.64 15.81 -0.03
CA PHE A 261 7.24 14.47 0.40
C PHE A 261 7.49 13.44 -0.70
N MET A 262 7.00 13.69 -1.92
CA MET A 262 7.17 12.78 -3.06
C MET A 262 8.63 12.60 -3.45
N THR A 263 9.44 13.68 -3.45
CA THR A 263 10.87 13.61 -3.80
C THR A 263 11.62 12.67 -2.86
N GLY A 264 11.25 12.60 -1.57
CA GLY A 264 11.84 11.66 -0.62
C GLY A 264 11.69 10.19 -1.03
N PHE A 265 10.65 9.85 -1.80
CA PHE A 265 10.43 8.50 -2.33
C PHE A 265 11.04 8.28 -3.72
N LEU A 266 11.13 9.33 -4.53
CA LEU A 266 11.58 9.27 -5.92
C LEU A 266 13.09 9.42 -6.10
N GLN A 267 13.84 9.76 -5.03
CA GLN A 267 15.29 9.80 -5.14
C GLN A 267 15.81 8.44 -5.62
N PRO A 268 16.53 8.35 -6.76
CA PRO A 268 17.18 7.12 -7.15
C PRO A 268 18.08 6.66 -6.01
N ALA A 269 18.13 5.33 -5.77
CA ALA A 269 19.24 4.80 -4.98
C ALA A 269 20.51 5.36 -5.63
N ALA A 270 21.42 5.96 -4.83
CA ALA A 270 22.78 6.15 -5.31
C ALA A 270 23.17 4.80 -5.92
N MET A 271 23.57 4.81 -7.19
CA MET A 271 24.11 3.60 -7.80
C MET A 271 25.30 3.19 -6.90
N ALA A 272 25.06 2.29 -5.96
CA ALA A 272 26.16 1.53 -5.41
C ALA A 272 26.85 0.94 -6.63
N ASP A 273 28.16 1.12 -6.74
CA ASP A 273 28.97 0.46 -7.75
C ASP A 273 28.40 -0.95 -7.89
N ALA A 274 27.90 -1.25 -9.08
CA ALA A 274 27.19 -2.49 -9.31
C ALA A 274 28.10 -3.62 -8.87
N ALA A 275 27.79 -4.22 -7.73
CA ALA A 275 28.51 -5.42 -7.29
C ALA A 275 28.47 -6.37 -8.49
N PRO A 276 29.61 -6.97 -8.88
CA PRO A 276 29.65 -7.87 -10.02
C PRO A 276 28.52 -8.90 -9.83
N MET A 277 27.69 -9.06 -10.86
CA MET A 277 26.55 -9.95 -10.81
C MET A 277 26.98 -11.31 -10.25
N ALA A 278 26.42 -11.73 -9.11
CA ALA A 278 26.77 -12.96 -8.43
C ALA A 278 26.47 -14.20 -9.30
N CYS A 279 25.55 -14.05 -10.27
CA CYS A 279 25.25 -15.07 -11.26
C CYS A 279 25.52 -14.54 -12.68
N ARG A 280 26.33 -15.26 -13.45
CA ARG A 280 26.60 -14.97 -14.87
C ARG A 280 25.61 -15.69 -15.81
N GLY A 281 24.60 -16.37 -15.25
CA GLY A 281 23.64 -17.17 -15.99
C GLY A 281 24.29 -18.37 -16.69
N CYS A 282 23.63 -18.87 -17.72
CA CYS A 282 24.14 -20.00 -18.52
C CYS A 282 25.50 -19.71 -19.17
N ALA A 283 25.87 -18.46 -19.36
CA ALA A 283 27.19 -18.06 -19.89
C ALA A 283 28.36 -18.34 -18.92
N ALA A 284 28.07 -18.69 -17.66
CA ALA A 284 29.08 -19.08 -16.67
C ALA A 284 29.40 -20.58 -16.70
N LYS A 285 28.63 -21.37 -17.45
CA LYS A 285 28.90 -22.81 -17.63
C LYS A 285 30.23 -22.99 -18.40
N LEU A 286 30.99 -23.99 -18.00
CA LEU A 286 32.20 -24.34 -18.72
C LEU A 286 31.87 -24.76 -20.15
N PRO A 287 32.61 -24.33 -21.17
CA PRO A 287 32.44 -24.83 -22.54
C PRO A 287 32.58 -26.37 -22.58
N ALA A 288 31.84 -26.99 -23.49
CA ALA A 288 31.76 -28.47 -23.57
C ALA A 288 33.12 -29.18 -23.66
N GLN A 289 34.06 -28.62 -24.43
CA GLN A 289 35.39 -29.26 -24.61
C GLN A 289 36.21 -29.24 -23.32
N PRO A 290 36.41 -28.12 -22.59
CA PRO A 290 37.10 -28.13 -21.29
C PRO A 290 36.40 -29.02 -20.26
N LEU A 291 35.06 -29.07 -20.24
CA LEU A 291 34.32 -29.93 -19.35
C LEU A 291 34.55 -31.41 -19.67
N ALA A 292 34.44 -31.82 -20.94
CA ALA A 292 34.72 -33.19 -21.35
C ALA A 292 36.16 -33.63 -20.95
N ALA A 293 37.17 -32.80 -21.24
CA ALA A 293 38.53 -33.07 -20.86
C ALA A 293 38.74 -33.19 -19.32
N ALA A 294 38.01 -32.42 -18.51
CA ALA A 294 38.04 -32.51 -17.08
C ALA A 294 37.38 -33.81 -16.58
N LEU A 295 36.24 -34.20 -17.14
CA LEU A 295 35.51 -35.42 -16.83
C LEU A 295 36.33 -36.69 -17.18
N GLU A 296 36.97 -36.70 -18.35
CA GLU A 296 37.87 -37.79 -18.74
C GLU A 296 39.01 -38.00 -17.73
N ARG A 297 39.65 -36.92 -17.22
CA ARG A 297 40.73 -36.99 -16.24
C ARG A 297 40.32 -37.64 -14.94
N VAL A 298 39.04 -37.53 -14.56
CA VAL A 298 38.53 -38.13 -13.29
C VAL A 298 37.78 -39.45 -13.53
N GLY A 299 37.85 -39.99 -14.77
CA GLY A 299 37.21 -41.26 -15.11
C GLY A 299 35.69 -41.21 -15.25
N LEU A 300 35.13 -40.03 -15.45
CA LEU A 300 33.69 -39.76 -15.64
C LEU A 300 33.38 -39.40 -17.09
N GLY A 301 34.19 -39.82 -18.03
CA GLY A 301 33.96 -39.61 -19.47
C GLY A 301 32.70 -40.31 -19.95
N GLY A 302 31.75 -39.54 -20.45
CA GLY A 302 30.47 -39.97 -21.05
C GLY A 302 29.86 -38.85 -21.82
N GLN A 303 28.70 -39.06 -22.46
CA GLN A 303 27.96 -37.95 -23.04
C GLN A 303 27.39 -37.09 -21.87
N PRO A 304 27.60 -35.77 -21.90
CA PRO A 304 26.97 -34.88 -20.93
C PRO A 304 25.45 -34.91 -21.13
N GLU A 305 24.73 -35.22 -20.07
CA GLU A 305 23.28 -35.20 -20.03
C GLU A 305 22.84 -34.13 -19.01
N ASP A 306 21.64 -33.55 -19.20
CA ASP A 306 21.10 -32.56 -18.29
C ASP A 306 20.65 -33.16 -16.94
N ALA A 307 20.42 -34.48 -16.89
CA ALA A 307 20.14 -35.23 -15.67
C ALA A 307 20.91 -36.55 -15.64
N ALA A 308 21.29 -37.01 -14.46
CA ALA A 308 22.01 -38.24 -14.27
C ALA A 308 21.10 -39.36 -13.78
N HIS A 309 21.35 -40.60 -14.24
CA HIS A 309 20.73 -41.79 -13.65
C HIS A 309 21.23 -42.02 -12.22
N LEU A 310 20.29 -42.26 -11.29
CA LEU A 310 20.68 -42.56 -9.91
C LEU A 310 21.23 -43.98 -9.82
N ALA A 311 22.45 -44.10 -9.30
CA ALA A 311 23.15 -45.39 -9.15
C ALA A 311 22.30 -46.36 -8.30
N GLY A 312 22.08 -47.60 -8.82
CA GLY A 312 21.27 -48.62 -8.15
C GLY A 312 19.77 -48.49 -8.31
N HIS A 313 19.27 -47.43 -8.99
CA HIS A 313 17.84 -47.19 -9.24
C HIS A 313 17.59 -46.91 -10.70
N PRO A 314 17.56 -47.92 -11.56
CA PRO A 314 17.36 -47.78 -13.01
C PRO A 314 16.00 -47.22 -13.33
N GLY A 315 15.68 -46.13 -13.57
CA GLY A 315 14.38 -45.46 -13.78
C GLY A 315 14.22 -44.19 -12.94
N LEU A 316 15.21 -43.85 -12.12
CA LEU A 316 15.26 -42.58 -11.46
C LEU A 316 16.35 -41.69 -12.07
N LEU A 317 15.97 -40.44 -12.36
CA LEU A 317 16.87 -39.38 -12.79
C LEU A 317 17.04 -38.34 -11.68
N GLN A 318 18.21 -37.76 -11.63
CA GLN A 318 18.55 -36.68 -10.68
C GLN A 318 19.14 -35.50 -11.44
N SER A 319 18.65 -34.30 -11.15
CA SER A 319 19.26 -33.04 -11.55
C SER A 319 19.58 -32.21 -10.30
N THR A 320 20.60 -31.38 -10.38
CA THR A 320 21.01 -30.47 -9.32
C THR A 320 21.35 -29.12 -9.91
N ASP A 321 20.57 -28.11 -9.54
CA ASP A 321 20.80 -26.74 -9.92
C ASP A 321 21.01 -25.84 -8.72
N GLY A 322 21.80 -24.78 -8.92
CA GLY A 322 22.04 -23.78 -7.91
C GLY A 322 22.38 -22.44 -8.55
N PHE A 323 21.70 -21.41 -8.11
CA PHE A 323 21.96 -20.02 -8.50
C PHE A 323 21.61 -19.05 -7.36
N PRO A 324 22.17 -17.84 -7.35
CA PRO A 324 21.79 -16.82 -6.40
C PRO A 324 20.31 -16.46 -6.54
N ALA A 325 19.71 -15.98 -5.45
CA ALA A 325 18.31 -15.55 -5.46
C ALA A 325 18.03 -14.55 -6.59
N LEU A 326 17.11 -14.89 -7.46
CA LEU A 326 16.71 -14.06 -8.61
C LEU A 326 15.78 -12.91 -8.20
N VAL A 327 14.99 -13.13 -7.15
CA VAL A 327 14.00 -12.18 -6.61
C VAL A 327 14.07 -12.16 -5.09
N SER A 328 13.70 -11.06 -4.48
CA SER A 328 13.72 -10.89 -3.03
C SER A 328 12.60 -11.64 -2.30
N ASP A 329 11.52 -12.02 -3.00
CA ASP A 329 10.43 -12.83 -2.47
C ASP A 329 10.86 -14.30 -2.34
N PRO A 330 11.05 -14.86 -1.13
CA PRO A 330 11.63 -16.19 -0.94
C PRO A 330 10.73 -17.31 -1.46
N TRP A 331 9.40 -17.15 -1.41
CA TRP A 331 8.46 -18.14 -1.93
C TRP A 331 8.52 -18.19 -3.47
N LEU A 332 8.47 -17.03 -4.12
CA LEU A 332 8.58 -16.94 -5.57
C LEU A 332 9.94 -17.45 -6.05
N ASN A 333 11.02 -17.07 -5.34
CA ASN A 333 12.37 -17.56 -5.64
C ASN A 333 12.45 -19.08 -5.52
N GLY A 334 11.91 -19.68 -4.46
CA GLY A 334 11.85 -21.12 -4.28
C GLY A 334 11.07 -21.83 -5.39
N ARG A 335 9.94 -21.26 -5.80
CA ARG A 335 9.15 -21.79 -6.94
C ARG A 335 9.92 -21.75 -8.26
N LEU A 336 10.60 -20.65 -8.54
CA LEU A 336 11.43 -20.51 -9.74
C LEU A 336 12.60 -21.52 -9.71
N THR A 337 13.25 -21.68 -8.56
CA THR A 337 14.34 -22.64 -8.38
C THR A 337 13.88 -24.08 -8.60
N ALA A 338 12.74 -24.45 -8.02
CA ALA A 338 12.16 -25.79 -8.23
C ALA A 338 11.83 -26.04 -9.70
N LEU A 339 11.15 -25.09 -10.36
CA LEU A 339 10.81 -25.20 -11.79
C LEU A 339 12.05 -25.29 -12.67
N HIS A 340 13.13 -24.57 -12.33
CA HIS A 340 14.38 -24.62 -13.06
C HIS A 340 15.03 -26.01 -12.95
N ALA A 341 15.16 -26.56 -11.74
CA ALA A 341 15.70 -27.88 -11.53
C ALA A 341 14.85 -28.98 -12.20
N CYS A 342 13.52 -28.83 -12.21
CA CYS A 342 12.61 -29.76 -12.88
C CYS A 342 12.73 -29.69 -14.41
N SER A 343 13.15 -28.55 -14.97
CA SER A 343 13.25 -28.38 -16.42
C SER A 343 14.21 -29.37 -17.06
N ASP A 344 15.32 -29.67 -16.41
CA ASP A 344 16.33 -30.62 -16.87
C ASP A 344 15.78 -32.06 -16.88
N LEU A 345 15.02 -32.41 -15.84
CA LEU A 345 14.33 -33.71 -15.76
C LEU A 345 13.28 -33.86 -16.86
N TRP A 346 12.49 -32.83 -17.12
CA TRP A 346 11.50 -32.83 -18.20
C TRP A 346 12.17 -32.91 -19.58
N ALA A 347 13.31 -32.23 -19.76
CA ALA A 347 14.07 -32.32 -21.01
C ALA A 347 14.57 -33.76 -21.31
N CYS A 348 14.84 -34.52 -20.24
CA CYS A 348 15.17 -35.94 -20.34
C CYS A 348 13.94 -36.87 -20.40
N GLY A 349 12.72 -36.35 -20.52
CA GLY A 349 11.48 -37.12 -20.61
C GLY A 349 11.00 -37.71 -19.28
N ALA A 350 11.55 -37.26 -18.13
CA ALA A 350 11.11 -37.72 -16.84
C ALA A 350 9.81 -37.06 -16.40
N THR A 351 9.05 -37.75 -15.55
CA THR A 351 7.94 -37.19 -14.78
C THR A 351 8.46 -36.81 -13.40
N VAL A 352 8.14 -35.60 -12.93
CA VAL A 352 8.54 -35.07 -11.63
C VAL A 352 7.35 -35.12 -10.66
#